data_77c79ea14c73401061740049b7ef16b5
#
_entry.id   77c79ea14c73401061740049b7ef16b5
#
_cell.length_a   1.000
_cell.length_b   1.000
_cell.length_c   1.000
_cell.angle_alpha   90.00
_cell.angle_beta   90.00
_cell.angle_gamma   90.00
#
_symmetry.space_group_name_H-M   'P 1'
#
loop_
_entity.id
_entity.type
_entity.pdbx_description
1 polymer ?
#
loop_
_entity_poly.entity_id
_entity_poly.type
_entity_poly.pdbx_seq_one_letter_code
_entity_poly.pdbx_strand_id
1 'polypeptide(L)'
;MSSDDEDYPEWNKRRRFPLDKDPFFGDIDRIFHEMEKRMEEEFREFTEKVPKDYVKERKLPDGSTVKEFGPFVYGYSMKIGPDGKPEIREFGNIKKSLKGPQVKEEREPLVDIVETNSEVRVVAELPGVEKSDIKLHGTEDSLTISVNTPHSKYYKEVTLPTKVKVKEAKSSYKNGVLEVVFPKAEAQKEPKGEPIDVG
;
A
#
# COMPACT_ATOMS: atom_id res chain seq x y z
N MET A 1 15.85 35.28 15.05
CA MET A 1 15.53 34.30 16.10
C MET A 1 14.12 33.86 15.79
N SER A 2 14.01 32.76 15.10
CA SER A 2 12.76 32.22 14.54
C SER A 2 12.14 31.26 15.55
N SER A 3 10.84 31.43 15.80
CA SER A 3 10.03 30.78 16.83
C SER A 3 9.41 29.46 16.36
N ASP A 4 10.05 28.73 15.44
CA ASP A 4 9.47 27.56 14.79
C ASP A 4 9.87 26.21 15.42
N ASP A 5 10.56 26.23 16.59
CA ASP A 5 11.12 25.01 17.21
C ASP A 5 10.27 24.41 18.36
N GLU A 6 9.08 24.95 18.65
CA GLU A 6 8.39 24.60 19.93
C GLU A 6 7.30 23.52 19.83
N ASP A 7 6.93 23.02 18.64
CA ASP A 7 5.72 22.18 18.50
C ASP A 7 5.96 20.72 18.09
N TYR A 8 7.20 20.23 18.15
CA TYR A 8 7.48 18.81 17.85
C TYR A 8 7.60 17.97 19.11
N PRO A 9 6.96 16.76 19.17
CA PRO A 9 7.07 15.85 20.29
C PRO A 9 8.53 15.48 20.56
N GLU A 10 8.92 15.37 21.84
CA GLU A 10 10.32 15.16 22.27
C GLU A 10 11.01 13.91 21.70
N TRP A 11 10.24 12.90 21.27
CA TRP A 11 10.81 11.72 20.64
C TRP A 11 11.41 12.01 19.26
N ASN A 12 10.98 13.08 18.60
CA ASN A 12 11.49 13.52 17.28
C ASN A 12 12.80 14.32 17.42
N LYS A 13 13.04 14.94 18.60
CA LYS A 13 14.25 15.74 18.85
C LYS A 13 15.52 14.89 18.97
N ARG A 14 15.40 13.57 19.22
CA ARG A 14 16.55 12.66 19.46
C ARG A 14 17.04 11.90 18.23
N ARG A 15 16.40 12.04 17.07
CA ARG A 15 16.78 11.35 15.83
C ARG A 15 17.31 12.29 14.75
N ARG A 16 18.21 13.20 15.12
CA ARG A 16 19.07 13.81 14.09
C ARG A 16 20.11 12.75 13.68
N PHE A 17 19.76 11.93 12.70
CA PHE A 17 20.75 11.13 12.00
C PHE A 17 21.69 12.06 11.22
N PRO A 18 23.00 11.76 11.14
CA PRO A 18 23.97 12.60 10.40
C PRO A 18 23.76 12.61 8.88
N LEU A 19 22.57 12.20 8.39
CA LEU A 19 22.18 12.14 6.98
C LEU A 19 21.62 13.48 6.44
N ASP A 20 21.47 14.50 7.28
CA ASP A 20 20.98 15.84 6.90
C ASP A 20 21.82 16.56 5.81
N LYS A 21 22.94 16.01 5.38
CA LYS A 21 23.83 16.60 4.38
C LYS A 21 23.84 15.86 3.04
N ASP A 22 23.11 14.75 2.93
CA ASP A 22 23.00 14.02 1.67
C ASP A 22 21.84 14.59 0.85
N PRO A 23 22.08 15.19 -0.33
CA PRO A 23 21.04 15.78 -1.16
C PRO A 23 19.92 14.78 -1.53
N PHE A 24 20.22 13.49 -1.52
CA PHE A 24 19.25 12.43 -1.79
C PHE A 24 18.22 12.29 -0.67
N PHE A 25 18.63 12.36 0.61
CA PHE A 25 17.72 12.24 1.75
C PHE A 25 16.91 13.52 1.99
N GLY A 26 17.45 14.69 1.67
CA GLY A 26 16.72 15.96 1.76
C GLY A 26 15.50 16.01 0.84
N ASP A 27 15.57 15.40 -0.33
CA ASP A 27 14.41 15.26 -1.24
C ASP A 27 13.36 14.29 -0.71
N ILE A 28 13.77 13.22 -0.03
CA ILE A 28 12.87 12.26 0.59
C ILE A 28 12.13 12.91 1.77
N ASP A 29 12.82 13.61 2.65
CA ASP A 29 12.20 14.31 3.79
C ASP A 29 11.18 15.36 3.32
N ARG A 30 11.49 16.09 2.25
CA ARG A 30 10.54 17.03 1.66
C ARG A 30 9.28 16.33 1.14
N ILE A 31 9.44 15.19 0.45
CA ILE A 31 8.31 14.38 -0.04
C ILE A 31 7.45 13.90 1.13
N PHE A 32 8.06 13.40 2.20
CA PHE A 32 7.33 13.00 3.40
C PHE A 32 6.57 14.15 4.03
N HIS A 33 7.18 15.31 4.17
CA HIS A 33 6.54 16.48 4.76
C HIS A 33 5.37 17.01 3.90
N GLU A 34 5.52 17.03 2.57
CA GLU A 34 4.43 17.38 1.67
C GLU A 34 3.28 16.36 1.72
N MET A 35 3.60 15.07 1.87
CA MET A 35 2.59 14.03 2.03
C MET A 35 1.85 14.12 3.36
N GLU A 36 2.57 14.36 4.44
CA GLU A 36 2.01 14.56 5.79
C GLU A 36 1.02 15.74 5.79
N LYS A 37 1.42 16.88 5.24
CA LYS A 37 0.57 18.06 5.13
C LYS A 37 -0.69 17.81 4.28
N ARG A 38 -0.55 17.11 3.15
CA ARG A 38 -1.70 16.73 2.33
C ARG A 38 -2.64 15.78 3.07
N MET A 39 -2.09 14.82 3.79
CA MET A 39 -2.87 13.87 4.57
C MET A 39 -3.66 14.57 5.68
N GLU A 40 -3.07 15.55 6.38
CA GLU A 40 -3.77 16.34 7.38
C GLU A 40 -4.91 17.20 6.78
N GLU A 41 -4.67 17.84 5.64
CA GLU A 41 -5.70 18.61 4.93
C GLU A 41 -6.85 17.71 4.45
N GLU A 42 -6.54 16.57 3.87
CA GLU A 42 -7.53 15.59 3.40
C GLU A 42 -8.31 14.96 4.55
N PHE A 43 -7.65 14.66 5.67
CA PHE A 43 -8.30 14.12 6.85
C PHE A 43 -9.28 15.13 7.47
N ARG A 44 -8.92 16.40 7.51
CA ARG A 44 -9.80 17.46 7.98
C ARG A 44 -11.05 17.60 7.09
N GLU A 45 -10.86 17.67 5.76
CA GLU A 45 -12.00 17.71 4.83
C GLU A 45 -12.88 16.45 4.92
N PHE A 46 -12.24 15.30 5.16
CA PHE A 46 -12.92 14.03 5.31
C PHE A 46 -13.80 13.99 6.56
N THR A 47 -13.30 14.45 7.71
CA THR A 47 -14.07 14.46 8.96
C THR A 47 -15.31 15.33 8.89
N GLU A 48 -15.29 16.38 8.06
CA GLU A 48 -16.46 17.23 7.81
C GLU A 48 -17.51 16.59 6.89
N LYS A 49 -17.10 15.62 6.04
CA LYS A 49 -17.92 15.04 4.97
C LYS A 49 -18.17 13.52 5.15
N VAL A 50 -17.89 12.96 6.33
CA VAL A 50 -18.06 11.52 6.60
C VAL A 50 -19.49 11.08 6.28
N PRO A 51 -19.69 10.06 5.43
CA PRO A 51 -21.03 9.52 5.16
C PRO A 51 -21.65 8.99 6.44
N LYS A 52 -22.97 9.21 6.60
CA LYS A 52 -23.71 8.83 7.83
C LYS A 52 -23.61 7.34 8.15
N ASP A 53 -23.45 6.50 7.15
CA ASP A 53 -23.34 5.04 7.29
C ASP A 53 -22.06 4.61 8.04
N TYR A 54 -21.08 5.50 8.12
CA TYR A 54 -19.81 5.29 8.86
C TYR A 54 -19.78 6.02 10.21
N VAL A 55 -20.92 6.58 10.64
CA VAL A 55 -21.06 7.24 11.94
C VAL A 55 -21.98 6.41 12.81
N LYS A 56 -21.45 5.84 13.90
CA LYS A 56 -22.22 5.13 14.91
C LYS A 56 -22.41 6.03 16.12
N GLU A 57 -23.65 6.23 16.52
CA GLU A 57 -23.98 6.95 17.75
C GLU A 57 -24.31 5.94 18.85
N ARG A 58 -23.67 6.05 19.99
CA ARG A 58 -23.93 5.24 21.17
C ARG A 58 -24.20 6.13 22.37
N LYS A 59 -25.33 5.90 23.03
CA LYS A 59 -25.64 6.54 24.32
C LYS A 59 -24.93 5.79 25.45
N LEU A 60 -24.21 6.52 26.29
CA LEU A 60 -23.59 6.00 27.48
C LEU A 60 -24.58 5.96 28.65
N PRO A 61 -24.30 5.17 29.73
CA PRO A 61 -25.17 5.08 30.90
C PRO A 61 -25.37 6.42 31.64
N ASP A 62 -24.47 7.37 31.50
CA ASP A 62 -24.55 8.73 32.05
C ASP A 62 -25.42 9.69 31.21
N GLY A 63 -26.03 9.21 30.11
CA GLY A 63 -26.86 9.98 29.19
C GLY A 63 -26.09 10.75 28.13
N SER A 64 -24.77 10.75 28.14
CA SER A 64 -23.95 11.35 27.10
C SER A 64 -23.99 10.52 25.81
N THR A 65 -23.72 11.17 24.66
CA THR A 65 -23.67 10.50 23.35
C THR A 65 -22.23 10.50 22.83
N VAL A 66 -21.74 9.31 22.50
CA VAL A 66 -20.44 9.14 21.81
C VAL A 66 -20.72 8.87 20.34
N LYS A 67 -20.02 9.59 19.46
CA LYS A 67 -20.00 9.34 18.03
C LYS A 67 -18.70 8.62 17.67
N GLU A 68 -18.85 7.44 17.10
CA GLU A 68 -17.74 6.63 16.59
C GLU A 68 -17.75 6.74 15.06
N PHE A 69 -16.59 7.06 14.48
CA PHE A 69 -16.41 7.21 13.05
C PHE A 69 -15.57 6.07 12.50
N GLY A 70 -15.99 5.43 11.43
CA GLY A 70 -15.18 4.40 10.77
C GLY A 70 -15.78 2.99 10.74
N PRO A 71 -14.96 1.99 10.42
CA PRO A 71 -13.47 2.04 10.34
C PRO A 71 -12.95 2.69 9.06
N PHE A 72 -11.95 3.56 9.20
CA PHE A 72 -11.22 4.17 8.10
C PHE A 72 -9.79 3.67 8.09
N VAL A 73 -9.32 3.28 6.92
CA VAL A 73 -7.94 2.86 6.70
C VAL A 73 -7.42 3.62 5.50
N TYR A 74 -6.34 4.35 5.69
CA TYR A 74 -5.57 4.98 4.63
C TYR A 74 -4.09 4.81 4.93
N GLY A 75 -3.34 4.46 3.93
CA GLY A 75 -1.91 4.36 4.05
C GLY A 75 -1.25 4.41 2.68
N TYR A 76 0.06 4.56 2.70
CA TYR A 76 0.87 4.52 1.50
C TYR A 76 2.16 3.73 1.74
N SER A 77 2.67 3.15 0.67
CA SER A 77 4.00 2.54 0.60
C SER A 77 4.81 3.30 -0.43
N MET A 78 6.05 3.64 -0.11
CA MET A 78 6.98 4.30 -1.02
C MET A 78 8.20 3.41 -1.25
N LYS A 79 8.57 3.25 -2.51
CA LYS A 79 9.80 2.59 -2.95
C LYS A 79 10.58 3.53 -3.85
N ILE A 80 11.89 3.39 -3.86
CA ILE A 80 12.74 4.04 -4.86
C ILE A 80 12.94 3.04 -6.00
N GLY A 81 12.46 3.40 -7.18
CA GLY A 81 12.63 2.59 -8.40
C GLY A 81 14.09 2.54 -8.88
N PRO A 82 14.40 1.65 -9.84
CA PRO A 82 15.74 1.55 -10.43
C PRO A 82 16.20 2.84 -11.12
N ASP A 83 15.27 3.70 -11.52
CA ASP A 83 15.51 5.02 -12.12
C ASP A 83 15.73 6.14 -11.08
N GLY A 84 15.78 5.79 -9.79
CA GLY A 84 15.94 6.71 -8.68
C GLY A 84 14.69 7.51 -8.33
N LYS A 85 13.54 7.24 -8.98
CA LYS A 85 12.28 7.94 -8.70
C LYS A 85 11.45 7.24 -7.63
N PRO A 86 10.74 8.01 -6.78
CA PRO A 86 9.83 7.43 -5.81
C PRO A 86 8.56 6.88 -6.50
N GLU A 87 8.25 5.63 -6.24
CA GLU A 87 6.98 5.00 -6.55
C GLU A 87 6.13 4.98 -5.28
N ILE A 88 4.98 5.65 -5.32
CA ILE A 88 4.05 5.74 -4.20
C ILE A 88 2.82 4.90 -4.52
N ARG A 89 2.45 4.00 -3.59
CA ARG A 89 1.26 3.16 -3.68
C ARG A 89 0.36 3.42 -2.48
N GLU A 90 -0.88 3.79 -2.75
CA GLU A 90 -1.90 4.00 -1.72
C GLU A 90 -2.67 2.70 -1.47
N PHE A 91 -3.10 2.49 -0.21
CA PHE A 91 -3.93 1.36 0.20
C PHE A 91 -4.95 1.79 1.26
N GLY A 92 -5.99 0.97 1.47
CA GLY A 92 -7.04 1.23 2.43
C GLY A 92 -8.43 1.36 1.78
N ASN A 93 -9.38 1.96 2.50
CA ASN A 93 -10.77 2.11 2.03
C ASN A 93 -11.17 3.57 1.75
N ILE A 94 -10.23 4.51 1.84
CA ILE A 94 -10.44 5.90 1.44
C ILE A 94 -9.86 6.10 0.05
N LYS A 95 -10.68 6.62 -0.87
CA LYS A 95 -10.28 6.96 -2.24
C LYS A 95 -10.52 8.43 -2.51
N LYS A 96 -9.58 9.04 -3.22
CA LYS A 96 -9.74 10.39 -3.74
C LYS A 96 -10.70 10.40 -4.93
N SER A 97 -11.62 11.35 -4.93
CA SER A 97 -12.46 11.62 -6.09
C SER A 97 -12.56 13.13 -6.32
N LEU A 98 -13.00 13.53 -7.52
CA LEU A 98 -13.23 14.94 -7.87
C LEU A 98 -14.28 15.62 -6.96
N LYS A 99 -15.09 14.84 -6.25
CA LYS A 99 -16.12 15.31 -5.30
C LYS A 99 -15.67 15.28 -3.83
N GLY A 100 -14.39 14.98 -3.58
CA GLY A 100 -13.81 14.78 -2.26
C GLY A 100 -13.54 13.30 -1.94
N PRO A 101 -12.99 13.02 -0.75
CA PRO A 101 -12.67 11.66 -0.35
C PRO A 101 -13.94 10.81 -0.23
N GLN A 102 -13.88 9.58 -0.74
CA GLN A 102 -14.96 8.60 -0.69
C GLN A 102 -14.50 7.40 0.11
N VAL A 103 -15.36 6.92 1.02
CA VAL A 103 -15.14 5.66 1.71
C VAL A 103 -15.76 4.54 0.90
N LYS A 104 -14.99 3.49 0.63
CA LYS A 104 -15.48 2.26 0.02
C LYS A 104 -15.67 1.20 1.10
N GLU A 105 -16.66 0.32 0.93
CA GLU A 105 -16.82 -0.85 1.77
C GLU A 105 -15.62 -1.80 1.65
N GLU A 106 -15.08 -1.90 0.44
CA GLU A 106 -13.93 -2.74 0.13
C GLU A 106 -12.65 -1.98 0.40
N ARG A 107 -11.75 -2.62 1.15
CA ARG A 107 -10.42 -2.12 1.43
C ARG A 107 -9.46 -2.57 0.34
N GLU A 108 -8.64 -1.67 -0.18
CA GLU A 108 -7.49 -2.08 -0.98
C GLU A 108 -6.40 -2.60 -0.07
N PRO A 109 -5.93 -3.84 -0.29
CA PRO A 109 -4.79 -4.38 0.45
C PRO A 109 -3.49 -3.68 0.04
N LEU A 110 -2.51 -3.67 0.94
CA LEU A 110 -1.14 -3.37 0.58
C LEU A 110 -0.62 -4.48 -0.32
N VAL A 111 -0.10 -4.11 -1.48
CA VAL A 111 0.43 -5.07 -2.46
C VAL A 111 1.84 -4.67 -2.87
N ASP A 112 2.72 -5.66 -2.88
CA ASP A 112 4.06 -5.55 -3.41
C ASP A 112 4.26 -6.49 -4.60
N ILE A 113 5.05 -6.04 -5.59
CA ILE A 113 5.38 -6.81 -6.78
C ILE A 113 6.90 -6.90 -6.86
N VAL A 114 7.40 -8.12 -6.91
CA VAL A 114 8.82 -8.42 -7.08
C VAL A 114 8.99 -9.14 -8.42
N GLU A 115 9.78 -8.56 -9.30
CA GLU A 115 10.10 -9.11 -10.59
C GLU A 115 11.51 -9.66 -10.59
N THR A 116 11.68 -10.90 -11.06
CA THR A 116 12.97 -11.55 -11.28
C THR A 116 13.17 -11.84 -12.77
N ASN A 117 14.27 -12.48 -13.15
CA ASN A 117 14.52 -12.87 -14.55
C ASN A 117 13.48 -13.89 -15.08
N SER A 118 12.93 -14.75 -14.22
CA SER A 118 12.06 -15.87 -14.61
C SER A 118 10.63 -15.78 -14.13
N GLU A 119 10.35 -14.97 -13.10
CA GLU A 119 9.04 -14.92 -12.45
C GLU A 119 8.64 -13.52 -11.99
N VAL A 120 7.33 -13.32 -11.85
CA VAL A 120 6.72 -12.19 -11.17
C VAL A 120 6.05 -12.72 -9.90
N ARG A 121 6.37 -12.13 -8.76
CA ARG A 121 5.80 -12.46 -7.46
C ARG A 121 4.97 -11.30 -6.97
N VAL A 122 3.70 -11.57 -6.65
CA VAL A 122 2.78 -10.60 -6.05
C VAL A 122 2.57 -11.01 -4.60
N VAL A 123 2.82 -10.09 -3.68
CA VAL A 123 2.61 -10.28 -2.24
C VAL A 123 1.54 -9.30 -1.80
N ALA A 124 0.49 -9.79 -1.11
CA ALA A 124 -0.61 -8.96 -0.63
C ALA A 124 -0.90 -9.23 0.84
N GLU A 125 -1.14 -8.17 1.61
CA GLU A 125 -1.55 -8.27 3.01
C GLU A 125 -3.08 -8.33 3.11
N LEU A 126 -3.59 -9.47 3.58
CA LEU A 126 -5.02 -9.75 3.75
C LEU A 126 -5.30 -10.23 5.18
N PRO A 127 -5.07 -9.39 6.21
CA PRO A 127 -5.31 -9.82 7.59
C PRO A 127 -6.80 -10.05 7.87
N GLY A 128 -7.09 -11.01 8.75
CA GLY A 128 -8.45 -11.27 9.24
C GLY A 128 -9.35 -12.02 8.26
N VAL A 129 -8.77 -12.79 7.32
CA VAL A 129 -9.52 -13.64 6.39
C VAL A 129 -8.97 -15.08 6.42
N GLU A 130 -9.76 -16.02 5.96
CA GLU A 130 -9.34 -17.39 5.75
C GLU A 130 -8.94 -17.63 4.29
N LYS A 131 -8.15 -18.67 4.03
CA LYS A 131 -7.71 -19.02 2.67
C LYS A 131 -8.90 -19.27 1.74
N SER A 132 -9.99 -19.85 2.23
CA SER A 132 -11.23 -20.13 1.49
C SER A 132 -11.98 -18.88 1.04
N ASP A 133 -11.75 -17.75 1.69
CA ASP A 133 -12.43 -16.47 1.38
C ASP A 133 -11.77 -15.75 0.21
N ILE A 134 -10.52 -16.12 -0.11
CA ILE A 134 -9.72 -15.44 -1.12
C ILE A 134 -10.06 -15.98 -2.49
N LYS A 135 -10.50 -15.09 -3.38
CA LYS A 135 -10.72 -15.37 -4.79
C LYS A 135 -9.68 -14.66 -5.63
N LEU A 136 -9.00 -15.42 -6.48
CA LEU A 136 -7.97 -14.93 -7.39
C LEU A 136 -8.42 -15.10 -8.83
N HIS A 137 -8.22 -14.06 -9.64
CA HIS A 137 -8.45 -14.10 -11.08
C HIS A 137 -7.22 -13.52 -11.78
N GLY A 138 -6.57 -14.29 -12.64
CA GLY A 138 -5.37 -13.88 -13.35
C GLY A 138 -5.60 -13.80 -14.85
N THR A 139 -5.00 -12.79 -15.48
CA THR A 139 -4.78 -12.70 -16.91
C THR A 139 -3.28 -12.68 -17.20
N GLU A 140 -2.89 -12.61 -18.48
CA GLU A 140 -1.45 -12.55 -18.83
C GLU A 140 -0.74 -11.30 -18.28
N ASP A 141 -1.48 -10.25 -17.93
CA ASP A 141 -0.98 -8.93 -17.56
C ASP A 141 -1.60 -8.36 -16.27
N SER A 142 -2.50 -9.10 -15.63
CA SER A 142 -3.15 -8.64 -14.40
C SER A 142 -3.48 -9.76 -13.43
N LEU A 143 -3.63 -9.39 -12.14
CA LEU A 143 -4.15 -10.24 -11.07
C LEU A 143 -5.23 -9.47 -10.31
N THR A 144 -6.43 -10.03 -10.23
CA THR A 144 -7.49 -9.56 -9.36
C THR A 144 -7.51 -10.37 -8.07
N ILE A 145 -7.46 -9.69 -6.94
CA ILE A 145 -7.60 -10.24 -5.60
C ILE A 145 -8.92 -9.75 -5.03
N SER A 146 -9.79 -10.65 -4.61
CA SER A 146 -11.06 -10.30 -3.98
C SER A 146 -11.36 -11.15 -2.78
N VAL A 147 -11.90 -10.52 -1.73
CA VAL A 147 -12.42 -11.15 -0.51
C VAL A 147 -13.75 -10.46 -0.18
N ASN A 148 -14.79 -11.24 0.08
CA ASN A 148 -16.09 -10.70 0.47
C ASN A 148 -16.66 -11.54 1.62
N THR A 149 -16.33 -11.15 2.85
CA THR A 149 -16.89 -11.73 4.08
C THR A 149 -17.68 -10.68 4.85
N PRO A 150 -18.50 -11.06 5.84
CA PRO A 150 -19.21 -10.10 6.68
C PRO A 150 -18.29 -9.14 7.46
N HIS A 151 -17.04 -9.54 7.72
CA HIS A 151 -16.12 -8.82 8.59
C HIS A 151 -14.96 -8.17 7.82
N SER A 152 -14.65 -8.66 6.62
CA SER A 152 -13.51 -8.21 5.83
C SER A 152 -13.84 -8.24 4.35
N LYS A 153 -13.74 -7.10 3.69
CA LYS A 153 -13.91 -6.98 2.26
C LYS A 153 -12.65 -6.38 1.66
N TYR A 154 -12.03 -7.10 0.73
CA TYR A 154 -10.85 -6.63 0.00
C TYR A 154 -11.09 -6.73 -1.49
N TYR A 155 -10.60 -5.73 -2.23
CA TYR A 155 -10.57 -5.76 -3.68
C TYR A 155 -9.35 -5.03 -4.20
N LYS A 156 -8.59 -5.66 -5.07
CA LYS A 156 -7.46 -5.05 -5.77
C LYS A 156 -7.27 -5.69 -7.13
N GLU A 157 -7.16 -4.85 -8.15
CA GLU A 157 -6.63 -5.22 -9.44
C GLU A 157 -5.18 -4.77 -9.52
N VAL A 158 -4.30 -5.70 -9.85
CA VAL A 158 -2.85 -5.52 -9.89
C VAL A 158 -2.39 -5.70 -11.33
N THR A 159 -1.84 -4.66 -11.93
CA THR A 159 -1.19 -4.77 -13.25
C THR A 159 0.19 -5.39 -13.06
N LEU A 160 0.48 -6.41 -13.85
CA LEU A 160 1.77 -7.09 -13.82
C LEU A 160 2.78 -6.36 -14.74
N PRO A 161 4.06 -6.30 -14.37
CA PRO A 161 5.07 -5.55 -15.13
C PRO A 161 5.43 -6.19 -16.48
N THR A 162 5.08 -7.47 -16.65
CA THR A 162 5.34 -8.25 -17.86
C THR A 162 4.30 -9.34 -18.04
N LYS A 163 4.20 -9.91 -19.24
CA LYS A 163 3.30 -11.03 -19.51
C LYS A 163 3.74 -12.30 -18.80
N VAL A 164 2.76 -13.01 -18.23
CA VAL A 164 2.97 -14.19 -17.41
C VAL A 164 2.16 -15.40 -17.89
N LYS A 165 2.57 -16.59 -17.45
CA LYS A 165 1.87 -17.86 -17.69
C LYS A 165 0.90 -18.15 -16.55
N VAL A 166 -0.33 -17.70 -16.67
CA VAL A 166 -1.36 -17.83 -15.62
C VAL A 166 -1.62 -19.28 -15.21
N LYS A 167 -1.62 -20.21 -16.16
CA LYS A 167 -1.89 -21.64 -15.90
C LYS A 167 -0.81 -22.31 -15.04
N GLU A 168 0.39 -21.75 -15.01
CA GLU A 168 1.52 -22.26 -14.21
C GLU A 168 1.68 -21.49 -12.88
N ALA A 169 0.77 -20.56 -12.59
CA ALA A 169 0.80 -19.76 -11.36
C ALA A 169 0.62 -20.64 -10.12
N LYS A 170 1.33 -20.26 -9.06
CA LYS A 170 1.22 -20.89 -7.74
C LYS A 170 0.86 -19.84 -6.72
N SER A 171 -0.01 -20.18 -5.78
CA SER A 171 -0.39 -19.28 -4.70
C SER A 171 -0.25 -19.95 -3.34
N SER A 172 0.12 -19.16 -2.35
CA SER A 172 0.14 -19.55 -0.94
C SER A 172 -0.45 -18.44 -0.08
N TYR A 173 -1.09 -18.81 1.02
CA TYR A 173 -1.61 -17.87 2.01
C TYR A 173 -1.25 -18.36 3.40
N LYS A 174 -0.57 -17.51 4.16
CA LYS A 174 -0.13 -17.83 5.53
C LYS A 174 -0.05 -16.55 6.36
N ASN A 175 -0.56 -16.60 7.59
CA ASN A 175 -0.47 -15.51 8.57
C ASN A 175 -0.94 -14.14 8.04
N GLY A 176 -2.01 -14.12 7.23
CA GLY A 176 -2.53 -12.87 6.66
C GLY A 176 -1.80 -12.37 5.42
N VAL A 177 -0.83 -13.12 4.90
CA VAL A 177 -0.06 -12.76 3.71
C VAL A 177 -0.37 -13.74 2.59
N LEU A 178 -0.85 -13.21 1.47
CA LEU A 178 -1.02 -13.91 0.19
C LEU A 178 0.22 -13.70 -0.66
N GLU A 179 0.75 -14.79 -1.19
CA GLU A 179 1.80 -14.77 -2.21
C GLU A 179 1.29 -15.47 -3.46
N VAL A 180 1.47 -14.84 -4.63
CA VAL A 180 1.16 -15.43 -5.94
C VAL A 180 2.39 -15.31 -6.81
N VAL A 181 2.89 -16.43 -7.32
CA VAL A 181 4.08 -16.52 -8.17
C VAL A 181 3.66 -16.95 -9.57
N PHE A 182 4.02 -16.13 -10.53
CA PHE A 182 3.76 -16.33 -11.96
C PHE A 182 5.07 -16.52 -12.71
N PRO A 183 5.30 -17.64 -13.42
CA PRO A 183 6.37 -17.70 -14.40
C PRO A 183 6.14 -16.69 -15.52
N LYS A 184 7.20 -16.02 -15.97
CA LYS A 184 7.14 -15.11 -17.11
C LYS A 184 6.85 -15.88 -18.41
N ALA A 185 6.09 -15.26 -19.31
CA ALA A 185 5.82 -15.83 -20.64
C ALA A 185 7.12 -15.98 -21.44
N GLU A 186 7.99 -14.97 -21.37
CA GLU A 186 9.33 -14.99 -21.94
C GLU A 186 10.33 -14.80 -20.80
N ALA A 187 10.98 -15.89 -20.38
CA ALA A 187 12.09 -15.81 -19.44
C ALA A 187 13.30 -15.17 -20.15
N GLN A 188 13.86 -14.12 -19.56
CA GLN A 188 15.15 -13.60 -20.03
C GLN A 188 16.19 -14.70 -19.88
N LYS A 189 16.77 -15.14 -20.99
CA LYS A 189 17.91 -16.06 -20.94
C LYS A 189 19.05 -15.34 -20.24
N GLU A 190 19.54 -15.92 -19.17
CA GLU A 190 20.79 -15.44 -18.58
C GLU A 190 21.87 -15.42 -19.69
N PRO A 191 22.64 -14.33 -19.81
CA PRO A 191 23.76 -14.32 -20.75
C PRO A 191 24.70 -15.46 -20.33
N LYS A 192 24.82 -16.46 -21.20
CA LYS A 192 25.84 -17.51 -21.02
C LYS A 192 27.19 -16.81 -21.07
N GLY A 193 27.92 -16.83 -19.96
CA GLY A 193 29.30 -16.35 -19.93
C GLY A 193 30.09 -17.04 -21.03
N GLU A 194 30.84 -16.28 -21.82
CA GLU A 194 31.77 -16.81 -22.79
C GLU A 194 33.04 -17.25 -22.08
N PRO A 195 33.68 -18.38 -22.47
CA PRO A 195 34.94 -18.80 -21.89
C PRO A 195 36.02 -17.78 -22.26
N ILE A 196 36.79 -17.36 -21.26
CA ILE A 196 37.95 -16.50 -21.46
C ILE A 196 39.18 -17.41 -21.49
N ASP A 197 39.89 -17.46 -22.63
CA ASP A 197 41.14 -18.17 -22.74
C ASP A 197 42.23 -17.43 -21.95
N VAL A 198 42.96 -18.16 -21.13
CA VAL A 198 44.12 -17.67 -20.41
C VAL A 198 45.33 -17.89 -21.31
N GLY A 199 45.85 -16.82 -21.91
CA GLY A 199 47.08 -16.83 -22.69
C GLY A 199 48.36 -16.86 -21.84
#